data_37e23c1b1f7d5f408be4a7f60875e9c0
#
_entry.id   37e23c1b1f7d5f408be4a7f60875e9c0
#
_cell.length_a   1.000
_cell.length_b   1.000
_cell.length_c   1.000
_cell.angle_alpha   90.00
_cell.angle_beta   90.00
_cell.angle_gamma   90.00
#
_symmetry.space_group_name_H-M   'P 1'
#
loop_
_entity.id
_entity.type
_entity.pdbx_description
1 polymer ?
#
loop_
_entity_poly.entity_id
_entity_poly.type
_entity_poly.pdbx_seq_one_letter_code
_entity_poly.pdbx_strand_id
1 'polypeptide(L)'
;MALPRLTHLQFLVIAELSRGSARGRHLRGCLEEAGVRQSGPAFYQMMAGLEDAEYVSGWYEQQIVDGQIIRERHYKVLAGGKRAWRESRDFYLRVIGVPRPGLAYGA
;
A
#
# COMPACT_ATOMS: atom_id res chain seq x y z
N MET A 1 -8.52 -7.78 21.16
CA MET A 1 -7.75 -7.04 20.12
C MET A 1 -8.21 -7.52 18.76
N ALA A 2 -8.69 -6.62 17.92
CA ALA A 2 -9.20 -6.97 16.61
C ALA A 2 -8.04 -7.17 15.62
N LEU A 3 -8.21 -8.11 14.69
CA LEU A 3 -7.25 -8.29 13.60
C LEU A 3 -7.22 -7.05 12.70
N PRO A 4 -6.05 -6.76 12.09
CA PRO A 4 -5.95 -5.67 11.13
C PRO A 4 -6.91 -5.85 9.96
N ARG A 5 -7.39 -4.73 9.41
CA ARG A 5 -8.28 -4.74 8.25
C ARG A 5 -7.55 -4.97 6.95
N LEU A 6 -6.24 -4.71 6.92
CA LEU A 6 -5.43 -4.87 5.72
C LEU A 6 -4.87 -6.27 5.62
N THR A 7 -4.93 -6.85 4.42
CA THR A 7 -4.16 -8.06 4.10
C THR A 7 -2.67 -7.71 4.04
N HIS A 8 -1.81 -8.72 3.98
CA HIS A 8 -0.37 -8.50 3.85
C HIS A 8 -0.03 -7.69 2.60
N LEU A 9 -0.66 -8.02 1.46
CA LEU A 9 -0.41 -7.31 0.20
C LEU A 9 -0.88 -5.86 0.28
N GLN A 10 -2.05 -5.62 0.84
CA GLN A 10 -2.56 -4.28 1.03
C GLN A 10 -1.67 -3.46 1.96
N PHE A 11 -1.19 -4.08 3.04
CA PHE A 11 -0.26 -3.44 3.97
C PHE A 11 1.02 -2.99 3.26
N LEU A 12 1.61 -3.86 2.44
CA LEU A 12 2.83 -3.53 1.70
C LEU A 12 2.60 -2.37 0.72
N VAL A 13 1.48 -2.40 0.00
CA VAL A 13 1.15 -1.34 -0.96
C VAL A 13 0.93 0.00 -0.24
N ILE A 14 0.18 0.00 0.84
CA ILE A 14 -0.06 1.24 1.60
C ILE A 14 1.23 1.76 2.23
N ALA A 15 2.09 0.86 2.71
CA ALA A 15 3.41 1.25 3.23
C ALA A 15 4.23 1.99 2.17
N GLU A 16 4.24 1.47 0.94
CA GLU A 16 4.95 2.13 -0.15
C GLU A 16 4.32 3.48 -0.51
N LEU A 17 3.00 3.55 -0.58
CA LEU A 17 2.28 4.79 -0.87
C LEU A 17 2.43 5.83 0.25
N SER A 18 2.75 5.41 1.46
CA SER A 18 3.03 6.33 2.57
C SER A 18 4.31 7.14 2.35
N ARG A 19 5.17 6.70 1.44
CA ARG A 19 6.38 7.44 1.04
C ARG A 19 6.11 8.47 -0.04
N GLY A 20 4.97 8.38 -0.73
CA GLY A 20 4.58 9.26 -1.81
C GLY A 20 3.68 8.53 -2.80
N SER A 21 3.05 9.30 -3.69
CA SER A 21 2.25 8.71 -4.76
C SER A 21 3.12 7.85 -5.68
N ALA A 22 2.52 6.84 -6.29
CA ALA A 22 3.24 5.91 -7.14
C ALA A 22 2.34 5.36 -8.24
N ARG A 23 2.97 4.92 -9.34
CA ARG A 23 2.30 4.20 -10.41
C ARG A 23 1.98 2.77 -10.00
N GLY A 24 0.91 2.22 -10.55
CA GLY A 24 0.56 0.83 -10.31
C GLY A 24 1.69 -0.13 -10.68
N ARG A 25 2.40 0.17 -11.77
CA ARG A 25 3.56 -0.64 -12.21
C ARG A 25 4.66 -0.66 -11.14
N HIS A 26 4.94 0.48 -10.52
CA HIS A 26 5.92 0.55 -9.44
C HIS A 26 5.50 -0.29 -8.24
N LEU A 27 4.23 -0.20 -7.86
CA LEU A 27 3.69 -0.98 -6.74
C LEU A 27 3.76 -2.48 -7.01
N ARG A 28 3.43 -2.91 -8.23
CA ARG A 28 3.57 -4.32 -8.62
C ARG A 28 5.02 -4.79 -8.54
N GLY A 29 5.95 -3.93 -8.95
CA GLY A 29 7.39 -4.23 -8.84
C GLY A 29 7.82 -4.41 -7.39
N CYS A 30 7.32 -3.59 -6.49
CA CYS A 30 7.60 -3.73 -5.05
C CYS A 30 7.09 -5.07 -4.51
N LEU A 31 5.91 -5.52 -4.95
CA LEU A 31 5.37 -6.81 -4.54
C LEU A 31 6.22 -7.96 -5.10
N GLU A 32 6.68 -7.85 -6.35
CA GLU A 32 7.57 -8.87 -6.94
C GLU A 32 8.88 -8.98 -6.18
N GLU A 33 9.47 -7.86 -5.79
CA GLU A 33 10.68 -7.85 -4.96
C GLU A 33 10.46 -8.54 -3.62
N ALA A 34 9.23 -8.46 -3.09
CA ALA A 34 8.85 -9.17 -1.87
C ALA A 34 8.45 -10.63 -2.12
N GLY A 35 8.63 -11.14 -3.33
CA GLY A 35 8.34 -12.52 -3.67
C GLY A 35 6.90 -12.80 -4.09
N VAL A 36 6.11 -11.77 -4.35
CA VAL A 36 4.69 -11.94 -4.71
C VAL A 36 4.47 -11.56 -6.16
N ARG A 37 4.02 -12.56 -6.95
CA ARG A 37 3.60 -12.33 -8.33
C ARG A 37 2.09 -12.32 -8.42
N GLN A 38 1.53 -11.19 -8.83
CA GLN A 38 0.12 -11.07 -9.14
C GLN A 38 -0.05 -10.78 -10.63
N SER A 39 -1.12 -11.33 -11.21
CA SER A 39 -1.54 -10.89 -12.54
C SER A 39 -1.94 -9.41 -12.50
N GLY A 40 -1.89 -8.74 -13.66
CA GLY A 40 -2.38 -7.37 -13.76
C GLY A 40 -3.81 -7.22 -13.27
N PRO A 41 -4.76 -8.04 -13.77
CA PRO A 41 -6.15 -7.97 -13.30
C PRO A 41 -6.30 -8.15 -11.80
N ALA A 42 -5.60 -9.10 -11.19
CA ALA A 42 -5.68 -9.35 -9.74
C ALA A 42 -5.17 -8.14 -8.95
N PHE A 43 -4.06 -7.55 -9.38
CA PHE A 43 -3.50 -6.37 -8.74
C PHE A 43 -4.47 -5.19 -8.79
N TYR A 44 -4.98 -4.87 -9.99
CA TYR A 44 -5.87 -3.72 -10.16
C TYR A 44 -7.23 -3.93 -9.50
N GLN A 45 -7.69 -5.18 -9.38
CA GLN A 45 -8.88 -5.49 -8.60
C GLN A 45 -8.66 -5.24 -7.11
N MET A 46 -7.50 -5.61 -6.58
CA MET A 46 -7.12 -5.30 -5.19
C MET A 46 -7.09 -3.79 -4.97
N MET A 47 -6.49 -3.04 -5.89
CA MET A 47 -6.44 -1.58 -5.79
C MET A 47 -7.83 -0.95 -5.87
N ALA A 48 -8.73 -1.47 -6.69
CA ALA A 48 -10.11 -1.02 -6.74
C ALA A 48 -10.81 -1.20 -5.40
N GLY A 49 -10.56 -2.31 -4.72
CA GLY A 49 -11.08 -2.52 -3.37
C GLY A 49 -10.56 -1.50 -2.37
N LEU A 50 -9.29 -1.13 -2.47
CA LEU A 50 -8.71 -0.09 -1.62
C LEU A 50 -9.28 1.30 -1.93
N GLU A 51 -9.59 1.58 -3.20
CA GLU A 51 -10.27 2.81 -3.59
C GLU A 51 -11.69 2.84 -3.03
N ASP A 52 -12.43 1.76 -3.15
CA ASP A 52 -13.80 1.64 -2.62
C ASP A 52 -13.84 1.83 -1.10
N ALA A 53 -12.82 1.37 -0.40
CA ALA A 53 -12.68 1.56 1.04
C ALA A 53 -12.20 2.98 1.42
N GLU A 54 -11.90 3.81 0.43
CA GLU A 54 -11.36 5.16 0.63
C GLU A 54 -10.00 5.17 1.33
N TYR A 55 -9.21 4.11 1.11
CA TYR A 55 -7.85 4.03 1.62
C TYR A 55 -6.84 4.63 0.66
N VAL A 56 -7.13 4.58 -0.63
CA VAL A 56 -6.31 5.18 -1.68
C VAL A 56 -7.20 5.91 -2.68
N SER A 57 -6.60 6.87 -3.38
CA SER A 57 -7.19 7.51 -4.55
C SER A 57 -6.38 7.13 -5.77
N GLY A 58 -7.06 6.75 -6.85
CA GLY A 58 -6.41 6.41 -8.10
C GLY A 58 -6.85 7.34 -9.22
N TRP A 59 -5.94 7.59 -10.15
CA TRP A 59 -6.21 8.40 -11.35
C TRP A 59 -5.33 7.92 -12.50
N TYR A 60 -5.67 8.33 -13.73
CA TYR A 60 -4.84 8.05 -14.89
C TYR A 60 -3.95 9.24 -15.20
N GLU A 61 -2.69 8.98 -15.53
CA GLU A 61 -1.79 9.96 -16.10
C GLU A 61 -1.35 9.50 -17.48
N GLN A 62 -1.22 10.44 -18.39
CA GLN A 62 -0.68 10.18 -19.72
C GLN A 62 0.80 10.56 -19.74
N GLN A 63 1.59 9.71 -20.39
CA GLN A 63 3.00 9.95 -20.64
C GLN A 63 3.31 9.71 -22.10
N ILE A 64 4.26 10.43 -22.64
CA ILE A 64 4.79 10.18 -23.98
C ILE A 64 6.09 9.42 -23.79
N VAL A 65 6.12 8.16 -24.26
CA VAL A 65 7.30 7.30 -24.21
C VAL A 65 7.58 6.83 -25.62
N ASP A 66 8.76 7.15 -26.16
CA ASP A 66 9.18 6.82 -27.54
C ASP A 66 8.15 7.24 -28.59
N GLY A 67 7.57 8.43 -28.43
CA GLY A 67 6.58 8.98 -29.35
C GLY A 67 5.16 8.40 -29.19
N GLN A 68 4.95 7.51 -28.24
CA GLN A 68 3.64 6.92 -27.97
C GLN A 68 3.04 7.48 -26.69
N ILE A 69 1.71 7.66 -26.71
CA ILE A 69 0.97 8.08 -25.53
C ILE A 69 0.64 6.84 -24.72
N ILE A 70 1.15 6.80 -23.49
CA ILE A 70 0.89 5.72 -22.55
C ILE A 70 0.06 6.28 -21.40
N ARG A 71 -1.05 5.61 -21.09
CA ARG A 71 -1.87 5.93 -19.92
C ARG A 71 -1.48 4.97 -18.80
N GLU A 72 -1.13 5.52 -17.65
CA GLU A 72 -0.77 4.74 -16.48
C GLU A 72 -1.67 5.11 -15.29
N ARG A 73 -2.02 4.10 -14.52
CA ARG A 73 -2.77 4.29 -13.29
C ARG A 73 -1.83 4.71 -12.18
N HIS A 74 -2.13 5.81 -11.51
CA HIS A 74 -1.39 6.35 -10.36
C HIS A 74 -2.25 6.28 -9.12
N TYR A 75 -1.60 6.19 -7.97
CA TYR A 75 -2.28 6.09 -6.69
C TYR A 75 -1.61 6.96 -5.65
N LYS A 76 -2.41 7.43 -4.70
CA LYS A 76 -1.92 8.05 -3.47
C LYS A 76 -2.71 7.50 -2.29
N VAL A 77 -2.07 7.45 -1.12
CA VAL A 77 -2.75 7.04 0.10
C VAL A 77 -3.61 8.18 0.62
N LEU A 78 -4.80 7.84 1.12
CA LEU A 78 -5.71 8.78 1.80
C LEU A 78 -5.57 8.65 3.31
N ALA A 79 -6.19 9.56 4.06
CA ALA A 79 -6.14 9.56 5.51
C ALA A 79 -6.62 8.22 6.11
N GLY A 80 -7.68 7.63 5.54
CA GLY A 80 -8.18 6.33 5.97
C GLY A 80 -7.18 5.21 5.77
N GLY A 81 -6.44 5.25 4.66
CA GLY A 81 -5.38 4.27 4.39
C GLY A 81 -4.22 4.40 5.36
N LYS A 82 -3.79 5.61 5.64
CA LYS A 82 -2.73 5.85 6.63
C LYS A 82 -3.13 5.34 8.02
N ARG A 83 -4.39 5.56 8.41
CA ARG A 83 -4.91 5.08 9.68
C ARG A 83 -4.92 3.55 9.73
N ALA A 84 -5.44 2.90 8.69
CA ALA A 84 -5.48 1.45 8.61
C ALA A 84 -4.08 0.85 8.65
N TRP A 85 -3.11 1.47 7.98
CA TRP A 85 -1.72 1.04 8.00
C TRP A 85 -1.13 1.14 9.40
N ARG A 86 -1.32 2.27 10.09
CA ARG A 86 -0.82 2.46 11.46
C ARG A 86 -1.42 1.45 12.44
N GLU A 87 -2.72 1.18 12.32
CA GLU A 87 -3.40 0.18 13.15
C GLU A 87 -2.81 -1.21 12.92
N SER A 88 -2.55 -1.56 11.67
CA SER A 88 -1.92 -2.83 11.32
C SER A 88 -0.51 -2.94 11.89
N ARG A 89 0.30 -1.88 11.71
CA ARG A 89 1.65 -1.81 12.26
C ARG A 89 1.63 -2.01 13.78
N ASP A 90 0.79 -1.26 14.47
CA ASP A 90 0.72 -1.31 15.93
C ASP A 90 0.25 -2.69 16.42
N PHE A 91 -0.67 -3.32 15.70
CA PHE A 91 -1.10 -4.68 15.99
C PHE A 91 0.08 -5.65 15.94
N TYR A 92 0.83 -5.63 14.84
CA TYR A 92 1.94 -6.57 14.66
C TYR A 92 3.08 -6.31 15.64
N LEU A 93 3.37 -5.05 15.95
CA LEU A 93 4.37 -4.73 16.96
C LEU A 93 3.99 -5.29 18.34
N ARG A 94 2.71 -5.23 18.70
CA ARG A 94 2.24 -5.84 19.93
C ARG A 94 2.33 -7.35 19.91
N VAL A 95 1.98 -7.97 18.80
CA VAL A 95 2.03 -9.44 18.66
C VAL A 95 3.45 -9.96 18.87
N ILE A 96 4.45 -9.27 18.33
CA ILE A 96 5.86 -9.69 18.48
C ILE A 96 6.53 -9.17 19.76
N GLY A 97 5.80 -8.41 20.57
CA GLY A 97 6.30 -7.92 21.85
C GLY A 97 7.27 -6.73 21.75
N VAL A 98 7.30 -6.03 20.61
CA VAL A 98 8.15 -4.86 20.44
C VAL A 98 7.43 -3.62 20.96
N PRO A 99 8.06 -2.80 21.83
CA PRO A 99 7.47 -1.55 22.27
C PRO A 99 7.23 -0.60 21.10
N ARG A 100 6.22 0.28 21.25
CA ARG A 100 5.96 1.30 20.25
C ARG A 100 7.14 2.26 20.14
N PRO A 101 7.35 2.86 18.94
CA PRO A 101 8.34 3.92 18.79
C PRO A 101 8.11 5.02 19.81
N GLY A 102 9.20 5.50 20.44
CA GLY A 102 9.13 6.54 21.45
C GLY A 102 8.93 6.06 22.89
N LEU A 103 8.60 4.78 23.08
CA LEU A 103 8.58 4.20 24.43
C LEU A 103 9.99 3.75 24.80
N ALA A 104 10.39 4.08 26.02
CA ALA A 104 11.65 3.58 26.53
C ALA A 104 11.57 2.07 26.73
N TYR A 105 12.60 1.36 26.30
CA TYR A 105 12.74 -0.03 26.66
C TYR A 105 12.95 -0.13 28.15
N GLY A 106 12.15 -0.95 28.80
CA GLY A 106 12.42 -1.30 30.18
C GLY A 106 13.83 -1.86 30.25
N ALA A 107 14.62 -1.29 31.10
CA ALA A 107 15.97 -1.75 31.30
C ALA A 107 15.98 -3.19 31.84
#